data_265d51d2254d186d977b7b6da51e3179
#
_entry.id   265d51d2254d186d977b7b6da51e3179
#
_cell.length_a   1.000
_cell.length_b   1.000
_cell.length_c   1.000
_cell.angle_alpha   90.00
_cell.angle_beta   90.00
_cell.angle_gamma   90.00
#
_symmetry.space_group_name_H-M   'P 1'
#
loop_
_entity.id
_entity.type
_entity.pdbx_description
1 polymer ?
#
loop_
_entity_poly.entity_id
_entity_poly.type
_entity_poly.pdbx_seq_one_letter_code
_entity_poly.pdbx_strand_id
1 'polypeptide(L)'
;MIKIKCLLLLAFITFCNVVEASNNNRVIPVPSVAQLNWQNAEIAAVFHYDLHVFDGVRYSQPHNRITPIADMNIFNPQYLDTDQWIRSVKAMGAKIAIITATHETGFAMYQSDANPYCLKALKWRDGKGDIVRDFVNSCRKYGILPGIYIGIRWNSFLGVHDFMMPNDGSEFQKNRQKFYNRMCERMTEELMSRYGELAVVWYDGGGHGPELGGPDILPIVERYQKNIIFYHNSQRADMRWGGSETGMVPYPCWGTYPFSYSHSKNQDIIFKDDNRLLKNGDPDGGYYMPAMSDVPLRGYNGRHEWFWEPDDESHIQPLNKLIEMYYNSVGHNSTLIIGVTPDPRGLLPAADSIRMKLFGDEIKRRFAQPIAEVRGCGKRLEMNLNRPYHIDAIVLCEDISKGERVRQYKVEGKVNGKWKMLTTGSCIGHKKIDTVVTDKVSALRLRVDKAVDVPHISRFAVYAY
;
A
#
# COMPACT_ATOMS: atom_id res chain seq x y z
N MET A 1 25.87 4.16 53.83
CA MET A 1 26.50 3.86 52.53
C MET A 1 25.47 4.06 51.44
N ILE A 2 25.45 5.26 50.84
CA ILE A 2 24.48 5.65 49.79
C ILE A 2 25.18 5.46 48.45
N LYS A 3 24.63 4.55 47.60
CA LYS A 3 25.11 4.35 46.23
C LYS A 3 24.46 5.39 45.29
N ILE A 4 25.28 6.34 44.83
CA ILE A 4 24.95 7.31 43.82
C ILE A 4 24.99 6.58 42.46
N LYS A 5 23.85 6.49 41.78
CA LYS A 5 23.76 6.11 40.37
C LYS A 5 24.08 7.34 39.52
N CYS A 6 25.21 7.32 38.83
CA CYS A 6 25.50 8.27 37.75
C CYS A 6 24.56 8.08 36.59
N LEU A 7 23.68 9.02 36.31
CA LEU A 7 22.91 9.15 35.09
C LEU A 7 23.79 9.84 34.05
N LEU A 8 24.26 9.13 33.05
CA LEU A 8 24.95 9.72 31.90
C LEU A 8 23.89 10.33 30.97
N LEU A 9 23.76 11.67 31.04
CA LEU A 9 22.98 12.45 30.08
C LEU A 9 23.83 12.64 28.83
N LEU A 10 23.53 11.92 27.73
CA LEU A 10 24.11 12.18 26.42
C LEU A 10 23.45 13.42 25.82
N ALA A 11 24.15 14.55 25.88
CA ALA A 11 23.78 15.77 25.18
C ALA A 11 24.09 15.60 23.68
N PHE A 12 23.06 15.52 22.84
CA PHE A 12 23.19 15.56 21.37
C PHE A 12 23.30 17.02 20.93
N ILE A 13 24.48 17.42 20.50
CA ILE A 13 24.72 18.75 19.87
C ILE A 13 24.37 18.61 18.37
N THR A 14 23.28 19.23 17.96
CA THR A 14 22.87 19.34 16.55
C THR A 14 23.61 20.53 15.93
N PHE A 15 24.64 20.29 15.14
CA PHE A 15 25.26 21.30 14.28
C PHE A 15 24.47 21.40 12.98
N CYS A 16 23.64 22.43 12.84
CA CYS A 16 23.12 22.88 11.56
C CYS A 16 24.13 23.87 10.93
N ASN A 17 24.87 23.43 9.92
CA ASN A 17 25.63 24.35 9.08
C ASN A 17 24.65 25.07 8.14
N VAL A 18 24.54 26.38 8.27
CA VAL A 18 23.77 27.25 7.37
C VAL A 18 24.50 27.27 6.01
N VAL A 19 23.90 26.65 5.02
CA VAL A 19 24.33 26.76 3.61
C VAL A 19 23.34 27.69 2.92
N GLU A 20 23.85 28.67 2.20
CA GLU A 20 23.09 29.65 1.43
C GLU A 20 22.02 28.98 0.54
N ALA A 21 20.77 29.39 0.73
CA ALA A 21 19.63 28.96 -0.06
C ALA A 21 19.71 29.60 -1.44
N SER A 22 19.78 28.81 -2.50
CA SER A 22 19.48 29.30 -3.84
C SER A 22 17.99 29.66 -3.90
N ASN A 23 17.69 30.90 -4.26
CA ASN A 23 16.34 31.45 -4.42
C ASN A 23 15.61 30.79 -5.61
N ASN A 24 15.18 29.55 -5.45
CA ASN A 24 14.14 28.96 -6.28
C ASN A 24 12.88 28.84 -5.41
N ASN A 25 11.91 29.73 -5.63
CA ASN A 25 10.59 29.77 -4.98
C ASN A 25 9.72 28.53 -5.32
N ARG A 26 10.34 27.36 -5.47
CA ARG A 26 9.60 26.12 -5.76
C ARG A 26 9.07 25.55 -4.45
N VAL A 27 7.75 25.48 -4.34
CA VAL A 27 7.09 24.77 -3.22
C VAL A 27 7.36 23.27 -3.41
N ILE A 28 8.04 22.67 -2.43
CA ILE A 28 8.28 21.22 -2.40
C ILE A 28 7.01 20.56 -1.85
N PRO A 29 6.36 19.65 -2.61
CA PRO A 29 5.18 18.96 -2.10
C PRO A 29 5.50 18.13 -0.87
N VAL A 30 4.61 18.18 0.11
CA VAL A 30 4.70 17.41 1.37
C VAL A 30 3.52 16.47 1.49
N PRO A 31 3.67 15.31 2.12
CA PRO A 31 2.58 14.38 2.37
C PRO A 31 1.57 14.95 3.36
N SER A 32 0.29 14.64 3.16
CA SER A 32 -0.73 14.75 4.18
C SER A 32 -0.48 13.76 5.33
N VAL A 33 -1.19 13.94 6.46
CA VAL A 33 -1.11 12.98 7.59
C VAL A 33 -1.48 11.56 7.15
N ALA A 34 -2.50 11.42 6.30
CA ALA A 34 -2.91 10.12 5.77
C ALA A 34 -1.80 9.49 4.91
N GLN A 35 -1.15 10.26 4.05
CA GLN A 35 -0.04 9.79 3.21
C GLN A 35 1.21 9.43 4.02
N LEU A 36 1.51 10.18 5.10
CA LEU A 36 2.57 9.81 6.05
C LEU A 36 2.28 8.48 6.73
N ASN A 37 1.07 8.30 7.24
CA ASN A 37 0.65 7.07 7.89
C ASN A 37 0.69 5.88 6.91
N TRP A 38 0.29 6.10 5.66
CA TRP A 38 0.36 5.12 4.60
C TRP A 38 1.80 4.64 4.32
N GLN A 39 2.73 5.56 4.11
CA GLN A 39 4.13 5.20 3.87
C GLN A 39 4.81 4.61 5.11
N ASN A 40 4.50 5.11 6.31
CA ASN A 40 5.00 4.55 7.57
C ASN A 40 4.45 3.14 7.86
N ALA A 41 3.37 2.74 7.22
CA ALA A 41 2.89 1.36 7.29
C ALA A 41 3.86 0.39 6.60
N GLU A 42 4.50 0.78 5.50
CA GLU A 42 5.43 0.00 4.69
C GLU A 42 4.80 -1.26 4.07
N ILE A 43 4.10 -2.05 4.88
CA ILE A 43 3.40 -3.28 4.47
C ILE A 43 1.93 -3.15 4.81
N ALA A 44 1.08 -3.41 3.82
CA ALA A 44 -0.36 -3.57 3.96
C ALA A 44 -0.82 -4.95 3.45
N ALA A 45 -2.03 -5.36 3.80
CA ALA A 45 -2.68 -6.55 3.24
C ALA A 45 -4.02 -6.17 2.63
N VAL A 46 -4.41 -6.83 1.54
CA VAL A 46 -5.76 -6.72 0.98
C VAL A 46 -6.41 -8.09 0.95
N PHE A 47 -7.60 -8.19 1.55
CA PHE A 47 -8.36 -9.43 1.65
C PHE A 47 -9.42 -9.45 0.55
N HIS A 48 -9.31 -10.44 -0.35
CA HIS A 48 -10.32 -10.71 -1.36
C HIS A 48 -11.21 -11.86 -0.90
N TYR A 49 -12.47 -11.55 -0.66
CA TYR A 49 -13.48 -12.50 -0.24
C TYR A 49 -14.82 -12.12 -0.85
N ASP A 50 -15.47 -13.04 -1.58
CA ASP A 50 -16.68 -12.78 -2.35
C ASP A 50 -17.42 -14.11 -2.61
N LEU A 51 -18.60 -14.05 -3.19
CA LEU A 51 -19.46 -15.19 -3.50
C LEU A 51 -18.76 -16.29 -4.30
N HIS A 52 -17.92 -15.93 -5.28
CA HIS A 52 -17.27 -16.94 -6.13
C HIS A 52 -16.20 -17.77 -5.42
N VAL A 53 -15.83 -17.43 -4.18
CA VAL A 53 -15.03 -18.32 -3.33
C VAL A 53 -15.81 -19.61 -3.01
N PHE A 54 -17.15 -19.56 -3.10
CA PHE A 54 -18.07 -20.64 -2.71
C PHE A 54 -18.71 -21.37 -3.90
N ASP A 55 -18.54 -20.92 -5.13
CA ASP A 55 -19.21 -21.49 -6.31
C ASP A 55 -18.58 -22.78 -6.83
N GLY A 56 -17.40 -23.15 -6.30
CA GLY A 56 -16.67 -24.35 -6.73
C GLY A 56 -16.06 -24.26 -8.12
N VAL A 57 -16.10 -23.07 -8.74
CA VAL A 57 -15.52 -22.79 -10.04
C VAL A 57 -14.21 -22.03 -9.86
N ARG A 58 -13.26 -22.33 -10.73
CA ARG A 58 -12.00 -21.58 -10.76
C ARG A 58 -12.26 -20.12 -11.10
N TYR A 59 -11.64 -19.19 -10.35
CA TYR A 59 -11.76 -17.77 -10.63
C TYR A 59 -11.29 -17.42 -12.04
N SER A 60 -12.13 -16.70 -12.74
CA SER A 60 -11.83 -16.15 -14.06
C SER A 60 -12.38 -14.74 -14.14
N GLN A 61 -11.49 -13.75 -14.11
CA GLN A 61 -11.87 -12.35 -14.14
C GLN A 61 -12.80 -12.00 -15.31
N PRO A 62 -12.52 -12.41 -16.58
CA PRO A 62 -13.44 -12.15 -17.69
C PRO A 62 -14.83 -12.78 -17.49
N HIS A 63 -14.89 -13.97 -16.89
CA HIS A 63 -16.16 -14.65 -16.63
C HIS A 63 -16.93 -13.96 -15.48
N ASN A 64 -16.26 -13.68 -14.39
CA ASN A 64 -16.90 -13.11 -13.19
C ASN A 64 -17.43 -11.68 -13.41
N ARG A 65 -16.85 -10.93 -14.34
CA ARG A 65 -17.32 -9.59 -14.73
C ARG A 65 -18.65 -9.60 -15.47
N ILE A 66 -19.04 -10.70 -16.09
CA ILE A 66 -20.23 -10.78 -16.95
C ILE A 66 -21.24 -11.84 -16.49
N THR A 67 -20.85 -12.75 -15.61
CA THR A 67 -21.70 -13.86 -15.18
C THR A 67 -22.10 -13.70 -13.73
N PRO A 68 -23.36 -13.33 -13.43
CA PRO A 68 -23.83 -13.22 -12.06
C PRO A 68 -23.97 -14.58 -11.40
N ILE A 69 -23.71 -14.65 -10.10
CA ILE A 69 -23.98 -15.83 -9.28
C ILE A 69 -25.46 -15.84 -8.89
N ALA A 70 -26.20 -16.82 -9.38
CA ALA A 70 -27.66 -16.87 -9.25
C ALA A 70 -28.14 -17.18 -7.81
N ASP A 71 -27.47 -18.10 -7.10
CA ASP A 71 -27.80 -18.43 -5.72
C ASP A 71 -26.80 -17.84 -4.75
N MET A 72 -27.17 -16.73 -4.12
CA MET A 72 -26.34 -16.10 -3.10
C MET A 72 -26.16 -16.97 -1.83
N ASN A 73 -27.06 -17.92 -1.56
CA ASN A 73 -26.98 -18.76 -0.37
C ASN A 73 -25.89 -19.85 -0.43
N ILE A 74 -25.12 -19.91 -1.53
CA ILE A 74 -23.86 -20.66 -1.54
C ILE A 74 -22.86 -20.07 -0.53
N PHE A 75 -22.97 -18.78 -0.20
CA PHE A 75 -22.15 -18.12 0.81
C PHE A 75 -22.46 -18.65 2.20
N ASN A 76 -21.58 -19.48 2.73
CA ASN A 76 -21.80 -20.12 4.03
C ASN A 76 -20.48 -20.43 4.77
N PRO A 77 -19.69 -19.44 5.18
CA PRO A 77 -18.47 -19.67 5.95
C PRO A 77 -18.79 -20.13 7.37
N GLN A 78 -18.65 -21.43 7.63
CA GLN A 78 -19.03 -22.02 8.93
C GLN A 78 -18.04 -21.71 10.06
N TYR A 79 -16.79 -21.40 9.75
CA TYR A 79 -15.71 -21.19 10.71
C TYR A 79 -15.11 -19.79 10.63
N LEU A 80 -15.87 -18.80 10.13
CA LEU A 80 -15.36 -17.44 9.95
C LEU A 80 -14.65 -16.93 11.21
N ASP A 81 -13.35 -16.66 11.09
CA ASP A 81 -12.50 -16.07 12.13
C ASP A 81 -11.66 -14.92 11.56
N THR A 82 -12.21 -13.72 11.56
CA THR A 82 -11.50 -12.51 11.14
C THR A 82 -10.36 -12.13 12.11
N ASP A 83 -10.38 -12.60 13.35
CA ASP A 83 -9.27 -12.48 14.28
C ASP A 83 -8.04 -13.26 13.78
N GLN A 84 -8.24 -14.49 13.26
CA GLN A 84 -7.19 -15.30 12.67
C GLN A 84 -6.60 -14.60 11.43
N TRP A 85 -7.44 -13.99 10.60
CA TRP A 85 -6.98 -13.21 9.45
C TRP A 85 -6.02 -12.10 9.89
N ILE A 86 -6.45 -11.28 10.84
CA ILE A 86 -5.69 -10.12 11.28
C ILE A 86 -4.42 -10.50 12.07
N ARG A 87 -4.46 -11.56 12.87
CA ARG A 87 -3.25 -12.10 13.53
C ARG A 87 -2.20 -12.52 12.51
N SER A 88 -2.63 -13.15 11.41
CA SER A 88 -1.72 -13.62 10.35
C SER A 88 -1.02 -12.46 9.64
N VAL A 89 -1.76 -11.41 9.22
CA VAL A 89 -1.16 -10.26 8.56
C VAL A 89 -0.37 -9.36 9.52
N LYS A 90 -0.73 -9.32 10.80
CA LYS A 90 0.09 -8.69 11.84
C LYS A 90 1.44 -9.40 12.00
N ALA A 91 1.44 -10.73 11.96
CA ALA A 91 2.69 -11.52 12.01
C ALA A 91 3.59 -11.26 10.78
N MET A 92 3.00 -10.98 9.62
CA MET A 92 3.68 -10.52 8.40
C MET A 92 4.37 -9.16 8.57
N GLY A 93 3.91 -8.34 9.51
CA GLY A 93 4.40 -6.98 9.72
C GLY A 93 3.49 -5.90 9.12
N ALA A 94 2.32 -6.26 8.56
CA ALA A 94 1.36 -5.30 8.07
C ALA A 94 0.83 -4.41 9.19
N LYS A 95 0.62 -3.13 8.87
CA LYS A 95 0.01 -2.13 9.76
C LYS A 95 -1.35 -1.65 9.27
N ILE A 96 -1.67 -1.93 8.02
CA ILE A 96 -2.95 -1.64 7.38
C ILE A 96 -3.50 -2.95 6.80
N ALA A 97 -4.79 -3.21 6.97
CA ALA A 97 -5.48 -4.31 6.33
C ALA A 97 -6.75 -3.80 5.65
N ILE A 98 -6.98 -4.21 4.42
CA ILE A 98 -8.05 -3.74 3.54
C ILE A 98 -8.94 -4.94 3.21
N ILE A 99 -10.26 -4.78 3.23
CA ILE A 99 -11.21 -5.82 2.84
C ILE A 99 -12.03 -5.39 1.63
N THR A 100 -12.26 -6.31 0.70
CA THR A 100 -13.24 -6.10 -0.37
C THR A 100 -14.65 -6.07 0.22
N ALA A 101 -15.25 -4.89 0.31
CA ALA A 101 -16.66 -4.75 0.71
C ALA A 101 -17.60 -5.10 -0.45
N THR A 102 -17.17 -4.83 -1.69
CA THR A 102 -17.72 -5.31 -2.96
C THR A 102 -16.60 -5.55 -3.95
N HIS A 103 -16.79 -6.50 -4.87
CA HIS A 103 -15.89 -6.76 -5.99
C HIS A 103 -16.67 -6.86 -7.31
N GLU A 104 -16.16 -7.56 -8.31
CA GLU A 104 -16.75 -7.66 -9.67
C GLU A 104 -18.13 -8.30 -9.72
N THR A 105 -18.49 -9.15 -8.74
CA THR A 105 -19.84 -9.73 -8.63
C THR A 105 -20.89 -8.66 -8.30
N GLY A 106 -20.48 -7.57 -7.66
CA GLY A 106 -21.37 -6.56 -7.11
C GLY A 106 -22.00 -6.95 -5.76
N PHE A 107 -21.64 -8.12 -5.21
CA PHE A 107 -22.14 -8.57 -3.92
C PHE A 107 -21.54 -7.77 -2.76
N ALA A 108 -22.39 -7.26 -1.86
CA ALA A 108 -21.93 -6.48 -0.71
C ALA A 108 -21.73 -7.37 0.52
N MET A 109 -20.49 -7.43 1.01
CA MET A 109 -20.06 -8.23 2.16
C MET A 109 -20.46 -7.62 3.52
N TYR A 110 -21.49 -6.78 3.54
CA TYR A 110 -21.98 -6.05 4.70
C TYR A 110 -23.51 -5.83 4.65
N GLN A 111 -24.06 -5.24 5.71
CA GLN A 111 -25.50 -4.93 5.82
C GLN A 111 -25.84 -3.67 5.01
N SER A 112 -26.05 -3.79 3.70
CA SER A 112 -26.39 -2.66 2.84
C SER A 112 -27.91 -2.42 2.80
N ASP A 113 -28.31 -1.15 2.88
CA ASP A 113 -29.67 -0.68 2.58
C ASP A 113 -29.80 -0.14 1.15
N ALA A 114 -28.64 0.10 0.50
CA ALA A 114 -28.57 0.60 -0.86
C ALA A 114 -28.49 -0.52 -1.91
N ASN A 115 -27.80 -1.61 -1.60
CA ASN A 115 -27.58 -2.74 -2.49
C ASN A 115 -28.32 -3.98 -1.97
N PRO A 116 -29.39 -4.45 -2.65
CA PRO A 116 -30.14 -5.64 -2.23
C PRO A 116 -29.34 -6.94 -2.40
N TYR A 117 -28.30 -6.94 -3.24
CA TYR A 117 -27.39 -8.06 -3.45
C TYR A 117 -26.28 -8.03 -2.38
N CYS A 118 -26.64 -8.44 -1.15
CA CYS A 118 -25.78 -8.30 0.02
C CYS A 118 -26.07 -9.37 1.09
N LEU A 119 -25.24 -9.43 2.13
CA LEU A 119 -25.37 -10.38 3.25
C LEU A 119 -26.72 -10.33 3.96
N LYS A 120 -27.44 -9.20 3.89
CA LYS A 120 -28.77 -9.05 4.47
C LYS A 120 -29.83 -9.98 3.84
N ALA A 121 -29.62 -10.38 2.58
CA ALA A 121 -30.53 -11.24 1.84
C ALA A 121 -30.26 -12.73 2.04
N LEU A 122 -29.21 -13.11 2.79
CA LEU A 122 -28.80 -14.50 2.96
C LEU A 122 -29.44 -15.17 4.18
N LYS A 123 -29.51 -16.52 4.13
CA LYS A 123 -29.81 -17.34 5.29
C LYS A 123 -28.68 -17.40 6.31
N TRP A 124 -27.44 -17.18 5.87
CA TRP A 124 -26.27 -17.18 6.73
C TRP A 124 -26.42 -16.16 7.84
N ARG A 125 -26.23 -16.59 9.11
CA ARG A 125 -26.44 -15.80 10.32
C ARG A 125 -27.82 -15.10 10.36
N ASP A 126 -28.86 -15.73 9.84
CA ASP A 126 -30.23 -15.19 9.75
C ASP A 126 -30.31 -13.80 9.08
N GLY A 127 -29.49 -13.56 8.04
CA GLY A 127 -29.39 -12.29 7.35
C GLY A 127 -28.74 -11.16 8.16
N LYS A 128 -28.12 -11.46 9.30
CA LYS A 128 -27.50 -10.47 10.20
C LYS A 128 -25.98 -10.43 10.11
N GLY A 129 -25.37 -11.21 9.23
CA GLY A 129 -23.94 -11.25 9.04
C GLY A 129 -23.41 -9.92 8.48
N ASP A 130 -22.23 -9.49 8.95
CA ASP A 130 -21.52 -8.30 8.45
C ASP A 130 -20.02 -8.58 8.56
N ILE A 131 -19.44 -9.04 7.46
CA ILE A 131 -18.01 -9.40 7.40
C ILE A 131 -17.12 -8.15 7.52
N VAL A 132 -17.52 -7.03 6.93
CA VAL A 132 -16.80 -5.77 7.05
C VAL A 132 -16.75 -5.33 8.51
N ARG A 133 -17.83 -5.49 9.26
CA ARG A 133 -17.89 -5.20 10.70
C ARG A 133 -16.96 -6.09 11.50
N ASP A 134 -17.03 -7.41 11.27
CA ASP A 134 -16.18 -8.39 11.95
C ASP A 134 -14.70 -8.09 11.68
N PHE A 135 -14.37 -7.82 10.43
CA PHE A 135 -13.01 -7.48 10.00
C PHE A 135 -12.48 -6.19 10.66
N VAL A 136 -13.26 -5.10 10.62
CA VAL A 136 -12.87 -3.83 11.21
C VAL A 136 -12.68 -3.94 12.72
N ASN A 137 -13.55 -4.70 13.39
CA ASN A 137 -13.43 -4.97 14.83
C ASN A 137 -12.13 -5.75 15.15
N SER A 138 -11.82 -6.78 14.35
CA SER A 138 -10.56 -7.53 14.48
C SER A 138 -9.34 -6.64 14.21
N CYS A 139 -9.37 -5.78 13.19
CA CYS A 139 -8.30 -4.81 12.95
C CYS A 139 -8.01 -3.97 14.19
N ARG A 140 -9.03 -3.36 14.77
CA ARG A 140 -8.89 -2.52 15.98
C ARG A 140 -8.39 -3.31 17.18
N LYS A 141 -8.94 -4.52 17.40
CA LYS A 141 -8.51 -5.42 18.47
C LYS A 141 -7.02 -5.72 18.44
N TYR A 142 -6.45 -5.87 17.25
CA TYR A 142 -5.04 -6.21 17.09
C TYR A 142 -4.14 -5.03 16.76
N GLY A 143 -4.67 -3.79 16.74
CA GLY A 143 -3.91 -2.57 16.46
C GLY A 143 -3.47 -2.45 15.00
N ILE A 144 -4.26 -2.98 14.06
CA ILE A 144 -4.12 -2.81 12.62
C ILE A 144 -5.12 -1.76 12.16
N LEU A 145 -4.70 -0.87 11.26
CA LEU A 145 -5.58 0.15 10.70
C LEU A 145 -6.48 -0.47 9.62
N PRO A 146 -7.81 -0.35 9.71
CA PRO A 146 -8.72 -0.92 8.72
C PRO A 146 -8.82 -0.06 7.48
N GLY A 147 -8.96 -0.70 6.32
CA GLY A 147 -9.31 -0.08 5.06
C GLY A 147 -10.42 -0.85 4.35
N ILE A 148 -11.07 -0.21 3.41
CA ILE A 148 -12.16 -0.77 2.63
C ILE A 148 -11.88 -0.62 1.14
N TYR A 149 -12.04 -1.71 0.38
CA TYR A 149 -12.03 -1.74 -1.07
C TYR A 149 -13.48 -1.79 -1.58
N ILE A 150 -13.80 -0.99 -2.58
CA ILE A 150 -15.13 -0.88 -3.18
C ILE A 150 -14.99 -1.06 -4.69
N GLY A 151 -15.51 -2.17 -5.23
CA GLY A 151 -15.61 -2.40 -6.66
C GLY A 151 -16.86 -1.74 -7.23
N ILE A 152 -16.68 -0.72 -8.08
CA ILE A 152 -17.79 -0.06 -8.79
C ILE A 152 -17.61 -0.05 -10.31
N ARG A 153 -16.43 -0.45 -10.79
CA ARG A 153 -16.12 -0.50 -12.22
C ARG A 153 -16.88 -1.63 -12.93
N TRP A 154 -17.05 -2.74 -12.21
CA TRP A 154 -17.75 -3.93 -12.68
C TRP A 154 -18.82 -4.33 -11.69
N ASN A 155 -19.94 -4.83 -12.18
CA ASN A 155 -21.00 -5.40 -11.36
C ASN A 155 -21.78 -6.39 -12.23
N SER A 156 -21.42 -7.67 -12.17
CA SER A 156 -22.05 -8.71 -13.01
C SER A 156 -23.53 -8.88 -12.71
N PHE A 157 -23.97 -8.68 -11.46
CA PHE A 157 -25.38 -8.76 -11.08
C PHE A 157 -26.25 -7.72 -11.76
N LEU A 158 -25.76 -6.49 -11.91
CA LEU A 158 -26.49 -5.40 -12.56
C LEU A 158 -26.15 -5.24 -14.05
N GLY A 159 -25.14 -5.96 -14.56
CA GLY A 159 -24.66 -5.86 -15.93
C GLY A 159 -23.87 -4.56 -16.18
N VAL A 160 -23.10 -4.09 -15.17
CA VAL A 160 -22.23 -2.92 -15.32
C VAL A 160 -20.86 -3.36 -15.84
N HIS A 161 -20.41 -2.70 -16.90
CA HIS A 161 -19.12 -2.93 -17.52
C HIS A 161 -18.37 -1.60 -17.67
N ASP A 162 -17.17 -1.53 -17.13
CA ASP A 162 -16.31 -0.36 -17.19
C ASP A 162 -17.07 0.93 -16.81
N PHE A 163 -17.69 0.90 -15.61
CA PHE A 163 -18.52 1.95 -14.98
C PHE A 163 -19.90 2.17 -15.61
N MET A 164 -20.19 1.54 -16.74
CA MET A 164 -21.38 1.87 -17.53
C MET A 164 -22.37 0.69 -17.61
N MET A 165 -23.64 1.02 -17.46
CA MET A 165 -24.74 0.16 -17.89
C MET A 165 -24.78 0.06 -19.42
N PRO A 166 -25.27 -1.04 -20.00
CA PRO A 166 -25.57 -1.07 -21.43
C PRO A 166 -26.40 0.12 -21.85
N ASN A 167 -26.00 0.83 -22.91
CA ASN A 167 -26.65 2.05 -23.34
C ASN A 167 -27.09 1.93 -24.81
N ASP A 168 -28.41 1.85 -25.02
CA ASP A 168 -29.06 1.87 -26.33
C ASP A 168 -29.69 3.26 -26.69
N GLY A 169 -29.40 4.28 -25.86
CA GLY A 169 -29.95 5.62 -25.98
C GLY A 169 -31.32 5.80 -25.34
N SER A 170 -31.97 4.73 -24.88
CA SER A 170 -33.30 4.79 -24.26
C SER A 170 -33.28 5.48 -22.90
N GLU A 171 -34.40 6.09 -22.52
CA GLU A 171 -34.58 6.65 -21.17
C GLU A 171 -34.52 5.56 -20.09
N PHE A 172 -34.90 4.34 -20.41
CA PHE A 172 -34.81 3.22 -19.50
C PHE A 172 -33.35 2.96 -19.12
N GLN A 173 -32.42 2.87 -20.07
CA GLN A 173 -31.00 2.64 -19.80
C GLN A 173 -30.34 3.82 -19.09
N LYS A 174 -30.69 5.05 -19.47
CA LYS A 174 -30.22 6.25 -18.76
C LYS A 174 -30.67 6.25 -17.28
N ASN A 175 -31.89 5.82 -16.99
CA ASN A 175 -32.40 5.75 -15.63
C ASN A 175 -31.73 4.61 -14.83
N ARG A 176 -31.39 3.48 -15.47
CA ARG A 176 -30.58 2.42 -14.84
C ARG A 176 -29.19 2.94 -14.45
N GLN A 177 -28.52 3.74 -15.31
CA GLN A 177 -27.23 4.35 -14.97
C GLN A 177 -27.35 5.29 -13.77
N LYS A 178 -28.35 6.15 -13.75
CA LYS A 178 -28.62 7.05 -12.61
C LYS A 178 -28.90 6.27 -11.33
N PHE A 179 -29.65 5.17 -11.42
CA PHE A 179 -29.88 4.28 -10.28
C PHE A 179 -28.58 3.68 -9.76
N TYR A 180 -27.72 3.16 -10.65
CA TYR A 180 -26.43 2.60 -10.29
C TYR A 180 -25.52 3.62 -9.61
N ASN A 181 -25.40 4.81 -10.19
CA ASN A 181 -24.60 5.90 -9.60
C ASN A 181 -25.09 6.23 -8.18
N ARG A 182 -26.40 6.39 -7.99
CA ARG A 182 -26.98 6.66 -6.67
C ARG A 182 -26.77 5.50 -5.68
N MET A 183 -26.82 4.27 -6.16
CA MET A 183 -26.51 3.10 -5.35
C MET A 183 -25.05 3.15 -4.87
N CYS A 184 -24.09 3.45 -5.75
CA CYS A 184 -22.68 3.60 -5.41
C CYS A 184 -22.44 4.72 -4.39
N GLU A 185 -23.12 5.88 -4.55
CA GLU A 185 -23.07 7.00 -3.60
C GLU A 185 -23.56 6.58 -2.21
N ARG A 186 -24.71 5.92 -2.14
CA ARG A 186 -25.29 5.43 -0.87
C ARG A 186 -24.45 4.35 -0.24
N MET A 187 -23.91 3.40 -1.01
CA MET A 187 -22.97 2.38 -0.52
C MET A 187 -21.71 3.03 0.05
N THR A 188 -21.18 4.06 -0.62
CA THR A 188 -20.05 4.84 -0.12
C THR A 188 -20.41 5.50 1.22
N GLU A 189 -21.58 6.13 1.33
CA GLU A 189 -22.04 6.73 2.59
C GLU A 189 -22.17 5.71 3.71
N GLU A 190 -22.76 4.54 3.44
CA GLU A 190 -22.86 3.44 4.40
C GLU A 190 -21.49 3.00 4.92
N LEU A 191 -20.55 2.75 4.02
CA LEU A 191 -19.22 2.26 4.35
C LEU A 191 -18.37 3.32 5.06
N MET A 192 -18.47 4.58 4.67
CA MET A 192 -17.68 5.66 5.29
C MET A 192 -18.24 6.12 6.64
N SER A 193 -19.54 5.95 6.90
CA SER A 193 -20.20 6.42 8.13
C SER A 193 -20.35 5.38 9.22
N ARG A 194 -20.49 4.08 8.87
CA ARG A 194 -20.90 3.04 9.82
C ARG A 194 -19.76 2.32 10.52
N TYR A 195 -18.52 2.40 10.00
CA TYR A 195 -17.40 1.56 10.47
C TYR A 195 -16.33 2.33 11.24
N GLY A 196 -16.57 3.64 11.56
CA GLY A 196 -15.62 4.50 12.27
C GLY A 196 -14.44 4.89 11.38
N GLU A 197 -13.32 5.31 11.99
CA GLU A 197 -12.14 5.75 11.24
C GLU A 197 -11.53 4.63 10.40
N LEU A 198 -11.20 4.97 9.15
CA LEU A 198 -10.59 4.10 8.15
C LEU A 198 -9.28 4.72 7.66
N ALA A 199 -8.27 3.89 7.39
CA ALA A 199 -6.99 4.34 6.86
C ALA A 199 -7.02 4.57 5.34
N VAL A 200 -7.80 3.77 4.62
CA VAL A 200 -7.88 3.81 3.16
C VAL A 200 -9.25 3.41 2.66
N VAL A 201 -9.72 4.09 1.64
CA VAL A 201 -10.77 3.62 0.73
C VAL A 201 -10.18 3.44 -0.65
N TRP A 202 -10.37 2.24 -1.22
CA TRP A 202 -9.81 1.84 -2.50
C TRP A 202 -10.95 1.56 -3.50
N TYR A 203 -11.07 2.41 -4.51
CA TYR A 203 -11.89 2.14 -5.69
C TYR A 203 -11.01 1.53 -6.77
N ASP A 204 -11.06 0.22 -6.93
CA ASP A 204 -10.20 -0.49 -7.89
C ASP A 204 -10.57 -0.14 -9.34
N GLY A 205 -9.52 0.09 -10.15
CA GLY A 205 -9.68 0.65 -11.49
C GLY A 205 -10.19 2.10 -11.47
N GLY A 206 -10.32 2.70 -10.29
CA GLY A 206 -10.81 4.06 -10.07
C GLY A 206 -12.33 4.18 -10.07
N GLY A 207 -12.79 5.43 -9.98
CA GLY A 207 -14.17 5.83 -10.15
C GLY A 207 -14.26 6.95 -11.19
N HIS A 208 -15.27 6.90 -12.07
CA HIS A 208 -15.62 8.06 -12.85
C HIS A 208 -16.30 9.07 -11.91
N GLY A 209 -15.87 10.33 -11.94
CA GLY A 209 -16.59 11.40 -11.29
C GLY A 209 -17.83 11.83 -12.08
N PRO A 210 -18.65 12.74 -11.54
CA PRO A 210 -19.86 13.23 -12.23
C PRO A 210 -19.59 13.81 -13.62
N GLU A 211 -18.44 14.40 -13.82
CA GLU A 211 -18.01 14.98 -15.10
C GLU A 211 -17.78 13.91 -16.20
N LEU A 212 -17.66 12.66 -15.81
CA LEU A 212 -17.56 11.50 -16.71
C LEU A 212 -18.83 10.63 -16.67
N GLY A 213 -19.91 11.12 -16.04
CA GLY A 213 -21.18 10.41 -15.91
C GLY A 213 -21.23 9.37 -14.78
N GLY A 214 -20.23 9.36 -13.90
CA GLY A 214 -20.16 8.47 -12.74
C GLY A 214 -20.81 9.05 -11.48
N PRO A 215 -20.73 8.31 -10.34
CA PRO A 215 -21.27 8.75 -9.05
C PRO A 215 -20.39 9.84 -8.40
N ASP A 216 -21.00 10.71 -7.60
CA ASP A 216 -20.31 11.76 -6.84
C ASP A 216 -19.85 11.26 -5.45
N ILE A 217 -18.81 10.43 -5.45
CA ILE A 217 -18.33 9.73 -4.24
C ILE A 217 -17.38 10.58 -3.38
N LEU A 218 -16.57 11.45 -3.98
CA LEU A 218 -15.51 12.18 -3.27
C LEU A 218 -16.05 13.06 -2.14
N PRO A 219 -17.12 13.89 -2.33
CA PRO A 219 -17.68 14.70 -1.24
C PRO A 219 -18.23 13.87 -0.08
N ILE A 220 -18.70 12.64 -0.36
CA ILE A 220 -19.18 11.71 0.68
C ILE A 220 -18.01 11.22 1.53
N VAL A 221 -16.94 10.78 0.88
CA VAL A 221 -15.72 10.34 1.58
C VAL A 221 -15.16 11.47 2.45
N GLU A 222 -15.02 12.68 1.91
CA GLU A 222 -14.48 13.84 2.62
C GLU A 222 -15.35 14.28 3.81
N ARG A 223 -16.67 14.07 3.72
CA ARG A 223 -17.61 14.36 4.81
C ARG A 223 -17.36 13.47 6.04
N TYR A 224 -17.18 12.18 5.82
CA TYR A 224 -17.13 11.19 6.91
C TYR A 224 -15.71 10.82 7.33
N GLN A 225 -14.71 10.94 6.45
CA GLN A 225 -13.35 10.43 6.64
C GLN A 225 -12.30 11.51 6.34
N LYS A 226 -11.94 12.31 7.34
CA LYS A 226 -11.02 13.46 7.15
C LYS A 226 -9.58 13.08 6.88
N ASN A 227 -9.11 11.94 7.41
CA ASN A 227 -7.72 11.50 7.37
C ASN A 227 -7.56 10.15 6.67
N ILE A 228 -8.34 9.92 5.62
CA ILE A 228 -8.30 8.69 4.84
C ILE A 228 -7.44 8.86 3.59
N ILE A 229 -6.74 7.82 3.19
CA ILE A 229 -6.23 7.69 1.82
C ILE A 229 -7.42 7.41 0.90
N PHE A 230 -7.67 8.34 -0.03
CA PHE A 230 -8.63 8.15 -1.10
C PHE A 230 -7.91 7.68 -2.37
N TYR A 231 -8.10 6.44 -2.73
CA TYR A 231 -7.61 5.86 -3.98
C TYR A 231 -8.78 5.19 -4.70
N HIS A 232 -9.28 5.67 -5.83
CA HIS A 232 -9.13 6.98 -6.45
C HIS A 232 -10.33 7.24 -7.38
N ASN A 233 -10.46 8.47 -7.85
CA ASN A 233 -11.38 8.78 -8.95
C ASN A 233 -10.73 9.78 -9.93
N SER A 234 -11.51 10.25 -10.91
CA SER A 234 -11.07 11.25 -11.88
C SER A 234 -10.76 12.63 -11.30
N GLN A 235 -11.14 12.89 -10.05
CA GLN A 235 -11.00 14.19 -9.39
C GLN A 235 -9.80 14.22 -8.43
N ARG A 236 -9.53 13.11 -7.72
CA ARG A 236 -8.47 13.00 -6.69
C ARG A 236 -7.88 11.60 -6.60
N ALA A 237 -6.59 11.55 -6.29
CA ALA A 237 -5.89 10.36 -5.82
C ALA A 237 -4.82 10.75 -4.81
N ASP A 238 -4.74 10.05 -3.69
CA ASP A 238 -3.75 10.29 -2.64
C ASP A 238 -2.53 9.39 -2.75
N MET A 239 -2.61 8.33 -3.53
CA MET A 239 -1.51 7.45 -3.89
C MET A 239 -1.66 7.03 -5.36
N ARG A 240 -0.62 6.44 -5.94
CA ARG A 240 -0.64 5.90 -7.30
C ARG A 240 -0.28 4.42 -7.30
N TRP A 241 -0.84 3.69 -8.25
CA TRP A 241 -0.44 2.32 -8.54
C TRP A 241 0.92 2.29 -9.24
N GLY A 242 1.82 1.40 -8.80
CA GLY A 242 3.17 1.29 -9.36
C GLY A 242 3.25 0.63 -10.74
N GLY A 243 2.12 0.41 -11.40
CA GLY A 243 2.03 -0.04 -12.79
C GLY A 243 2.23 -1.53 -13.03
N SER A 244 2.23 -2.36 -11.99
CA SER A 244 2.28 -3.81 -12.09
C SER A 244 1.84 -4.49 -10.80
N GLU A 245 1.26 -5.69 -10.90
CA GLU A 245 0.87 -6.53 -9.75
C GLU A 245 1.98 -7.55 -9.40
N THR A 246 3.21 -7.07 -9.37
CA THR A 246 4.41 -7.88 -9.08
C THR A 246 4.99 -7.66 -7.69
N GLY A 247 4.39 -6.78 -6.89
CA GLY A 247 4.92 -6.38 -5.59
C GLY A 247 6.20 -5.54 -5.67
N MET A 248 6.54 -5.01 -6.84
CA MET A 248 7.78 -4.26 -7.06
C MET A 248 7.51 -2.99 -7.86
N VAL A 249 8.33 -1.97 -7.62
CA VAL A 249 8.41 -0.75 -8.42
C VAL A 249 9.85 -0.55 -8.91
N PRO A 250 10.06 0.07 -10.08
CA PRO A 250 11.40 0.38 -10.55
C PRO A 250 12.07 1.44 -9.67
N TYR A 251 13.38 1.58 -9.83
CA TYR A 251 14.13 2.66 -9.21
C TYR A 251 14.63 3.63 -10.30
N PRO A 252 14.54 4.95 -10.12
CA PRO A 252 13.96 5.66 -8.97
C PRO A 252 12.43 5.60 -8.93
N CYS A 253 11.85 5.68 -7.70
CA CYS A 253 10.42 5.84 -7.49
C CYS A 253 10.17 7.06 -6.60
N TRP A 254 9.74 8.17 -7.21
CA TRP A 254 9.52 9.44 -6.50
C TRP A 254 8.15 9.46 -5.83
N GLY A 255 8.04 10.04 -4.65
CA GLY A 255 6.78 10.27 -3.94
C GLY A 255 5.97 11.44 -4.52
N THR A 256 6.46 12.11 -5.56
CA THR A 256 5.82 13.25 -6.22
C THR A 256 5.29 12.90 -7.61
N TYR A 257 4.26 13.64 -8.05
CA TYR A 257 3.49 13.38 -9.25
C TYR A 257 3.00 14.70 -9.88
N PRO A 258 2.85 14.79 -11.21
CA PRO A 258 2.47 16.05 -11.85
C PRO A 258 0.99 16.40 -11.71
N PHE A 259 0.11 15.44 -11.34
CA PHE A 259 -1.33 15.61 -11.27
C PHE A 259 -1.86 15.28 -9.87
N SER A 260 -3.01 15.85 -9.50
CA SER A 260 -3.74 15.53 -8.25
C SER A 260 -4.60 14.25 -8.35
N TYR A 261 -4.60 13.60 -9.49
CA TYR A 261 -5.32 12.35 -9.79
C TYR A 261 -4.43 11.42 -10.61
N SER A 262 -4.60 10.12 -10.46
CA SER A 262 -3.72 9.10 -11.08
C SER A 262 -4.36 8.37 -12.26
N HIS A 263 -5.60 8.68 -12.63
CA HIS A 263 -6.36 7.92 -13.64
C HIS A 263 -7.34 8.79 -14.44
N SER A 264 -7.86 8.27 -15.53
CA SER A 264 -8.97 8.68 -16.39
C SER A 264 -8.77 9.90 -17.30
N LYS A 265 -8.62 11.12 -16.80
CA LYS A 265 -8.54 12.32 -17.68
C LYS A 265 -7.26 12.40 -18.52
N ASN A 266 -6.18 11.76 -18.06
CA ASN A 266 -4.86 11.81 -18.69
C ASN A 266 -4.32 10.40 -18.97
N GLN A 267 -5.18 9.43 -19.22
CA GLN A 267 -4.75 8.06 -19.54
C GLN A 267 -3.74 8.05 -20.70
N ASP A 268 -3.99 8.79 -21.76
CA ASP A 268 -3.07 8.87 -22.91
C ASP A 268 -1.71 9.43 -22.55
N ILE A 269 -1.64 10.37 -21.60
CA ILE A 269 -0.37 10.94 -21.13
C ILE A 269 0.31 9.97 -20.15
N ILE A 270 -0.47 9.40 -19.23
CA ILE A 270 0.02 8.52 -18.17
C ILE A 270 0.56 7.21 -18.74
N PHE A 271 -0.13 6.63 -19.72
CA PHE A 271 0.23 5.35 -20.34
C PHE A 271 1.10 5.46 -21.59
N LYS A 272 1.34 6.67 -22.10
CA LYS A 272 2.07 6.89 -23.35
C LYS A 272 3.52 6.38 -23.33
N ASP A 273 4.16 6.35 -22.17
CA ASP A 273 5.55 5.90 -21.96
C ASP A 273 5.61 4.60 -21.14
N ASP A 274 4.89 3.54 -21.51
CA ASP A 274 4.85 2.26 -20.80
C ASP A 274 4.55 2.39 -19.30
N ASN A 275 3.62 3.26 -18.94
CA ASN A 275 3.30 3.57 -17.56
C ASN A 275 4.46 4.14 -16.73
N ARG A 276 5.51 4.67 -17.36
CA ARG A 276 6.71 5.18 -16.69
C ARG A 276 6.35 6.18 -15.59
N LEU A 277 5.41 7.08 -15.85
CA LEU A 277 4.98 8.07 -14.88
C LEU A 277 4.32 7.44 -13.65
N LEU A 278 3.47 6.42 -13.83
CA LEU A 278 2.88 5.66 -12.71
C LEU A 278 3.96 4.92 -11.92
N LYS A 279 4.89 4.27 -12.60
CA LYS A 279 5.95 3.47 -11.99
C LYS A 279 6.95 4.33 -11.23
N ASN A 280 7.47 5.36 -11.88
CA ASN A 280 8.60 6.14 -11.36
C ASN A 280 8.20 7.42 -10.62
N GLY A 281 6.98 7.94 -10.82
CA GLY A 281 6.62 9.30 -10.39
C GLY A 281 7.40 10.37 -11.16
N ASP A 282 7.36 11.59 -10.66
CA ASP A 282 8.05 12.74 -11.24
C ASP A 282 8.78 13.52 -10.14
N PRO A 283 10.13 13.63 -10.18
CA PRO A 283 10.89 14.39 -9.19
C PRO A 283 10.51 15.87 -9.17
N ASP A 284 9.90 16.35 -10.25
CA ASP A 284 9.46 17.72 -10.43
C ASP A 284 7.94 17.90 -10.33
N GLY A 285 7.21 16.85 -9.93
CA GLY A 285 5.77 16.87 -9.73
C GLY A 285 5.33 17.84 -8.65
N GLY A 286 4.16 18.47 -8.86
CA GLY A 286 3.58 19.47 -7.96
C GLY A 286 2.73 18.88 -6.81
N TYR A 287 2.45 17.58 -6.83
CA TYR A 287 1.61 16.90 -5.85
C TYR A 287 2.38 15.77 -5.17
N TYR A 288 2.14 15.57 -3.87
CA TYR A 288 2.64 14.39 -3.17
C TYR A 288 1.69 13.22 -3.43
N MET A 289 2.18 12.16 -4.06
CA MET A 289 1.39 10.99 -4.44
C MET A 289 2.30 9.75 -4.45
N PRO A 290 2.55 9.13 -3.27
CA PRO A 290 3.44 7.99 -3.15
C PRO A 290 2.93 6.78 -3.92
N ALA A 291 3.84 5.93 -4.37
CA ALA A 291 3.49 4.68 -5.03
C ALA A 291 3.01 3.63 -4.03
N MET A 292 2.13 2.76 -4.49
CA MET A 292 1.90 1.44 -3.91
C MET A 292 2.24 0.36 -4.93
N SER A 293 2.67 -0.80 -4.46
CA SER A 293 2.91 -2.00 -5.25
C SER A 293 2.17 -3.16 -4.63
N ASP A 294 1.39 -3.85 -5.41
CA ASP A 294 0.54 -4.95 -4.96
C ASP A 294 0.93 -6.28 -5.63
N VAL A 295 0.63 -7.37 -4.94
CA VAL A 295 0.88 -8.73 -5.44
C VAL A 295 0.00 -9.72 -4.69
N PRO A 296 -0.61 -10.71 -5.36
CA PRO A 296 -1.26 -11.80 -4.65
C PRO A 296 -0.21 -12.70 -3.96
N LEU A 297 -0.47 -13.09 -2.73
CA LEU A 297 0.38 -14.06 -2.01
C LEU A 297 0.47 -15.38 -2.80
N ARG A 298 -0.60 -15.77 -3.49
CA ARG A 298 -0.70 -16.94 -4.37
C ARG A 298 -0.47 -16.58 -5.83
N GLY A 299 0.64 -15.87 -6.12
CA GLY A 299 0.99 -15.37 -7.45
C GLY A 299 2.29 -15.93 -8.03
N TYR A 300 2.85 -16.99 -7.45
CA TYR A 300 4.12 -17.57 -7.90
C TYR A 300 3.95 -18.42 -9.17
N ASN A 301 4.99 -18.50 -10.01
CA ASN A 301 5.04 -19.28 -11.25
C ASN A 301 3.93 -18.92 -12.26
N GLY A 302 3.64 -17.63 -12.42
CA GLY A 302 2.68 -17.14 -13.41
C GLY A 302 1.22 -17.28 -12.99
N ARG A 303 0.95 -17.73 -11.79
CA ARG A 303 -0.39 -17.62 -11.19
C ARG A 303 -0.63 -16.17 -10.77
N HIS A 304 -1.90 -15.78 -10.79
CA HIS A 304 -2.30 -14.42 -10.44
C HIS A 304 -3.64 -14.45 -9.73
N GLU A 305 -3.64 -15.09 -8.54
CA GLU A 305 -4.86 -15.41 -7.83
C GLU A 305 -5.15 -14.43 -6.72
N TRP A 306 -6.09 -13.53 -6.98
CA TRP A 306 -6.61 -12.62 -5.99
C TRP A 306 -7.66 -13.24 -5.08
N PHE A 307 -8.21 -14.39 -5.45
CA PHE A 307 -9.18 -15.17 -4.65
C PHE A 307 -8.64 -16.55 -4.35
N TRP A 308 -9.17 -17.17 -3.30
CA TRP A 308 -8.77 -18.52 -2.93
C TRP A 308 -9.22 -19.53 -3.98
N GLU A 309 -8.34 -20.46 -4.28
CA GLU A 309 -8.62 -21.66 -5.08
C GLU A 309 -8.11 -22.92 -4.36
N PRO A 310 -8.77 -24.07 -4.55
CA PRO A 310 -8.28 -25.33 -4.01
C PRO A 310 -6.96 -25.74 -4.67
N ASP A 311 -6.16 -26.53 -3.96
CA ASP A 311 -4.91 -27.17 -4.44
C ASP A 311 -3.89 -26.19 -5.05
N ASP A 312 -3.88 -24.93 -4.60
CA ASP A 312 -3.05 -23.85 -5.12
C ASP A 312 -1.88 -23.46 -4.21
N GLU A 313 -1.54 -24.27 -3.22
CA GLU A 313 -0.49 -23.95 -2.23
C GLU A 313 0.92 -23.87 -2.83
N SER A 314 1.17 -24.59 -3.94
CA SER A 314 2.45 -24.53 -4.67
C SER A 314 2.73 -23.15 -5.30
N HIS A 315 1.70 -22.30 -5.42
CA HIS A 315 1.79 -20.95 -5.96
C HIS A 315 1.92 -19.87 -4.90
N ILE A 316 2.05 -20.25 -3.62
CA ILE A 316 2.40 -19.29 -2.57
C ILE A 316 3.80 -18.74 -2.82
N GLN A 317 3.96 -17.43 -2.83
CA GLN A 317 5.24 -16.75 -3.05
C GLN A 317 6.34 -17.32 -2.15
N PRO A 318 7.48 -17.79 -2.69
CA PRO A 318 8.62 -18.22 -1.88
C PRO A 318 9.14 -17.07 -1.00
N LEU A 319 9.71 -17.42 0.16
CA LEU A 319 10.21 -16.40 1.10
C LEU A 319 11.24 -15.46 0.46
N ASN A 320 12.16 -15.98 -0.33
CA ASN A 320 13.17 -15.17 -1.02
C ASN A 320 12.53 -14.18 -2.00
N LYS A 321 11.41 -14.53 -2.67
CA LYS A 321 10.67 -13.62 -3.54
C LYS A 321 9.95 -12.53 -2.75
N LEU A 322 9.34 -12.84 -1.63
CA LEU A 322 8.74 -11.82 -0.75
C LEU A 322 9.80 -10.84 -0.21
N ILE A 323 11.00 -11.34 0.12
CA ILE A 323 12.12 -10.48 0.51
C ILE A 323 12.59 -9.60 -0.65
N GLU A 324 12.70 -10.14 -1.86
CA GLU A 324 13.01 -9.37 -3.07
C GLU A 324 11.99 -8.25 -3.31
N MET A 325 10.68 -8.57 -3.15
CA MET A 325 9.60 -7.58 -3.25
C MET A 325 9.74 -6.48 -2.19
N TYR A 326 10.06 -6.83 -0.94
CA TYR A 326 10.27 -5.83 0.11
C TYR A 326 11.41 -4.85 -0.24
N TYR A 327 12.52 -5.35 -0.76
CA TYR A 327 13.64 -4.50 -1.20
C TYR A 327 13.25 -3.62 -2.40
N ASN A 328 12.49 -4.16 -3.34
CA ASN A 328 12.14 -3.46 -4.59
C ASN A 328 10.78 -2.74 -4.52
N SER A 329 10.16 -2.66 -3.35
CA SER A 329 8.96 -1.85 -3.07
C SER A 329 9.23 -0.87 -1.94
N VAL A 330 9.26 -1.34 -0.70
CA VAL A 330 9.55 -0.52 0.50
C VAL A 330 10.93 0.11 0.39
N GLY A 331 11.93 -0.66 -0.04
CA GLY A 331 13.28 -0.17 -0.32
C GLY A 331 13.41 0.71 -1.56
N HIS A 332 12.33 0.92 -2.31
CA HIS A 332 12.22 1.85 -3.43
C HIS A 332 11.14 2.93 -3.20
N ASN A 333 10.91 3.31 -1.92
CA ASN A 333 10.00 4.41 -1.58
C ASN A 333 8.51 4.13 -1.91
N SER A 334 8.08 2.85 -1.87
CA SER A 334 6.70 2.42 -2.13
C SER A 334 6.13 1.65 -0.93
N THR A 335 4.81 1.57 -0.81
CA THR A 335 4.15 0.69 0.15
C THR A 335 3.83 -0.65 -0.52
N LEU A 336 4.23 -1.76 0.10
CA LEU A 336 3.95 -3.12 -0.38
C LEU A 336 2.58 -3.60 0.11
N ILE A 337 1.71 -4.01 -0.80
CA ILE A 337 0.40 -4.60 -0.49
C ILE A 337 0.43 -6.07 -0.88
N ILE A 338 0.15 -6.96 0.07
CA ILE A 338 0.05 -8.41 -0.17
C ILE A 338 -1.43 -8.81 -0.18
N GLY A 339 -1.88 -9.36 -1.31
CA GLY A 339 -3.21 -9.97 -1.44
C GLY A 339 -3.30 -11.28 -0.69
N VAL A 340 -4.30 -11.43 0.17
CA VAL A 340 -4.55 -12.64 0.95
C VAL A 340 -5.97 -13.13 0.72
N THR A 341 -6.15 -14.45 0.71
CA THR A 341 -7.33 -15.11 0.19
C THR A 341 -7.92 -16.07 1.22
N PRO A 342 -8.93 -15.65 2.01
CA PRO A 342 -9.63 -16.58 2.89
C PRO A 342 -10.37 -17.66 2.08
N ASP A 343 -10.39 -18.88 2.62
CA ASP A 343 -11.03 -20.04 2.00
C ASP A 343 -12.55 -20.10 2.29
N PRO A 344 -13.33 -21.04 1.68
CA PRO A 344 -14.77 -21.15 1.93
C PRO A 344 -15.17 -21.43 3.37
N ARG A 345 -14.23 -21.89 4.22
CA ARG A 345 -14.50 -22.06 5.66
C ARG A 345 -14.54 -20.73 6.41
N GLY A 346 -13.98 -19.65 5.82
CA GLY A 346 -13.83 -18.36 6.44
C GLY A 346 -12.51 -18.22 7.22
N LEU A 347 -11.49 -18.99 6.84
CA LEU A 347 -10.16 -18.99 7.45
C LEU A 347 -9.08 -18.68 6.40
N LEU A 348 -7.98 -18.08 6.82
CA LEU A 348 -6.77 -18.13 5.99
C LEU A 348 -6.15 -19.53 6.10
N PRO A 349 -5.77 -20.15 4.97
CA PRO A 349 -5.07 -21.43 4.99
C PRO A 349 -3.80 -21.38 5.84
N ALA A 350 -3.47 -22.50 6.48
CA ALA A 350 -2.32 -22.58 7.37
C ALA A 350 -1.00 -22.29 6.65
N ALA A 351 -0.84 -22.75 5.41
CA ALA A 351 0.34 -22.50 4.58
C ALA A 351 0.57 -21.00 4.33
N ASP A 352 -0.51 -20.23 4.07
CA ASP A 352 -0.48 -18.78 3.87
C ASP A 352 -0.03 -18.07 5.14
N SER A 353 -0.66 -18.43 6.29
CA SER A 353 -0.34 -17.83 7.59
C SER A 353 1.12 -18.11 8.01
N ILE A 354 1.62 -19.33 7.75
CA ILE A 354 3.01 -19.70 8.00
C ILE A 354 3.95 -18.89 7.12
N ARG A 355 3.66 -18.76 5.82
CA ARG A 355 4.48 -17.97 4.88
C ARG A 355 4.54 -16.50 5.27
N MET A 356 3.42 -15.90 5.64
CA MET A 356 3.35 -14.53 6.10
C MET A 356 4.19 -14.32 7.37
N LYS A 357 4.09 -15.24 8.33
CA LYS A 357 4.90 -15.18 9.54
C LYS A 357 6.41 -15.28 9.26
N LEU A 358 6.82 -16.24 8.41
CA LEU A 358 8.23 -16.37 8.00
C LEU A 358 8.76 -15.10 7.35
N PHE A 359 7.96 -14.45 6.52
CA PHE A 359 8.33 -13.18 5.90
C PHE A 359 8.53 -12.07 6.94
N GLY A 360 7.58 -11.89 7.86
CA GLY A 360 7.71 -10.90 8.93
C GLY A 360 8.89 -11.16 9.86
N ASP A 361 9.15 -12.41 10.19
CA ASP A 361 10.30 -12.79 11.03
C ASP A 361 11.63 -12.49 10.32
N GLU A 362 11.71 -12.75 9.00
CA GLU A 362 12.94 -12.48 8.22
C GLU A 362 13.20 -10.98 8.07
N ILE A 363 12.17 -10.16 7.87
CA ILE A 363 12.31 -8.68 7.87
C ILE A 363 12.83 -8.21 9.23
N LYS A 364 12.28 -8.70 10.33
CA LYS A 364 12.75 -8.37 11.69
C LYS A 364 14.19 -8.81 11.89
N ARG A 365 14.56 -10.03 11.48
CA ARG A 365 15.92 -10.56 11.60
C ARG A 365 16.94 -9.64 10.91
N ARG A 366 16.59 -9.12 9.71
CA ARG A 366 17.49 -8.25 8.93
C ARG A 366 17.56 -6.83 9.45
N PHE A 367 16.42 -6.25 9.87
CA PHE A 367 16.30 -4.79 10.05
C PHE A 367 15.92 -4.33 11.45
N ALA A 368 15.77 -5.23 12.44
CA ALA A 368 15.40 -4.83 13.79
C ALA A 368 16.50 -4.05 14.51
N GLN A 369 17.77 -4.42 14.27
CA GLN A 369 18.90 -3.82 14.97
C GLN A 369 20.01 -3.42 14.00
N PRO A 370 20.20 -2.12 13.74
CA PRO A 370 21.31 -1.63 12.94
C PRO A 370 22.64 -1.78 13.71
N ILE A 371 23.73 -2.03 12.98
CA ILE A 371 25.10 -1.95 13.52
C ILE A 371 25.39 -0.54 14.01
N ALA A 372 24.98 0.46 13.22
CA ALA A 372 25.08 1.88 13.54
C ALA A 372 24.01 2.66 12.77
N GLU A 373 23.61 3.78 13.35
CA GLU A 373 22.60 4.67 12.78
C GLU A 373 22.91 6.14 13.13
N VAL A 374 22.74 7.03 12.16
CA VAL A 374 22.82 8.48 12.35
C VAL A 374 21.68 9.18 11.62
N ARG A 375 21.36 10.40 12.05
CA ARG A 375 20.41 11.31 11.41
C ARG A 375 20.97 12.72 11.38
N GLY A 376 20.50 13.57 10.49
CA GLY A 376 20.96 14.98 10.42
C GLY A 376 20.50 15.68 9.15
N CYS A 377 20.89 16.94 9.06
CA CYS A 377 20.61 17.81 7.92
C CYS A 377 21.90 18.12 7.14
N GLY A 378 21.73 18.46 5.85
CA GLY A 378 22.84 18.85 5.00
C GLY A 378 23.31 17.75 4.06
N LYS A 379 24.34 18.07 3.29
CA LYS A 379 24.82 17.24 2.16
C LYS A 379 25.82 16.14 2.57
N ARG A 380 26.18 16.05 3.86
CA ARG A 380 27.15 15.05 4.34
C ARG A 380 26.79 14.58 5.73
N LEU A 381 26.70 13.25 5.89
CA LEU A 381 26.60 12.58 7.18
C LEU A 381 27.66 11.49 7.25
N GLU A 382 28.29 11.36 8.43
CA GLU A 382 29.29 10.32 8.69
C GLU A 382 28.95 9.56 9.95
N MET A 383 29.28 8.25 9.96
CA MET A 383 29.20 7.41 11.14
C MET A 383 30.47 6.56 11.24
N ASN A 384 31.02 6.48 12.45
CA ASN A 384 32.11 5.54 12.78
C ASN A 384 31.48 4.26 13.38
N LEU A 385 32.04 3.12 12.99
CA LEU A 385 31.66 1.85 13.57
C LEU A 385 32.58 1.52 14.75
N ASN A 386 32.06 0.83 15.76
CA ASN A 386 32.83 0.44 16.95
C ASN A 386 33.96 -0.57 16.63
N ARG A 387 33.85 -1.28 15.52
CA ARG A 387 34.83 -2.14 14.89
C ARG A 387 34.56 -2.26 13.40
N PRO A 388 35.48 -2.80 12.58
CA PRO A 388 35.17 -3.05 11.16
C PRO A 388 34.18 -4.20 10.97
N TYR A 389 33.16 -3.98 10.10
CA TYR A 389 32.13 -4.94 9.73
C TYR A 389 32.05 -5.14 8.22
N HIS A 390 31.65 -6.34 7.80
CA HIS A 390 31.02 -6.55 6.50
C HIS A 390 29.60 -5.97 6.56
N ILE A 391 29.18 -5.25 5.57
CA ILE A 391 27.87 -4.62 5.51
C ILE A 391 27.05 -5.30 4.41
N ASP A 392 25.84 -5.73 4.75
CA ASP A 392 24.90 -6.37 3.81
C ASP A 392 23.87 -5.39 3.27
N ALA A 393 23.42 -4.45 4.10
CA ALA A 393 22.43 -3.46 3.68
C ALA A 393 22.68 -2.08 4.29
N ILE A 394 22.34 -1.07 3.50
CA ILE A 394 22.29 0.35 3.87
C ILE A 394 20.86 0.83 3.74
N VAL A 395 20.32 1.43 4.80
CA VAL A 395 18.97 2.00 4.82
C VAL A 395 19.08 3.51 4.94
N LEU A 396 18.47 4.22 3.99
CA LEU A 396 18.37 5.68 3.96
C LEU A 396 16.90 6.08 4.02
N CYS A 397 16.57 7.11 4.81
CA CYS A 397 15.25 7.72 4.85
C CYS A 397 15.38 9.24 4.91
N GLU A 398 14.61 9.97 4.12
CA GLU A 398 14.41 11.40 4.30
C GLU A 398 13.31 11.65 5.35
N ASP A 399 13.31 12.82 5.96
CA ASP A 399 12.15 13.36 6.66
C ASP A 399 11.15 13.91 5.63
N ILE A 400 10.34 13.02 5.09
CA ILE A 400 9.38 13.34 4.02
C ILE A 400 8.29 14.33 4.47
N SER A 401 8.10 14.57 5.78
CA SER A 401 7.22 15.64 6.25
C SER A 401 7.65 17.02 5.75
N LYS A 402 8.89 17.14 5.30
CA LYS A 402 9.49 18.33 4.67
C LYS A 402 9.66 18.19 3.15
N GLY A 403 9.08 17.15 2.56
CA GLY A 403 9.19 16.80 1.14
C GLY A 403 10.49 16.08 0.80
N GLU A 404 10.49 15.39 -0.34
CA GLU A 404 11.66 14.70 -0.89
C GLU A 404 12.62 15.71 -1.52
N ARG A 405 13.86 15.79 -1.05
CA ARG A 405 14.83 16.82 -1.44
C ARG A 405 16.03 16.27 -2.18
N VAL A 406 16.45 15.04 -1.89
CA VAL A 406 17.62 14.42 -2.51
C VAL A 406 17.30 14.09 -3.96
N ARG A 407 18.28 14.37 -4.86
CA ARG A 407 18.20 14.08 -6.30
C ARG A 407 19.39 13.25 -6.79
N GLN A 408 20.48 13.23 -6.02
CA GLN A 408 21.62 12.36 -6.27
C GLN A 408 22.45 12.21 -5.00
N TYR A 409 22.78 10.98 -4.66
CA TYR A 409 23.62 10.66 -3.49
C TYR A 409 24.61 9.53 -3.80
N LYS A 410 25.59 9.40 -2.92
CA LYS A 410 26.46 8.25 -2.83
C LYS A 410 26.76 7.91 -1.37
N VAL A 411 26.99 6.63 -1.11
CA VAL A 411 27.48 6.14 0.17
C VAL A 411 28.85 5.52 -0.04
N GLU A 412 29.80 5.93 0.80
CA GLU A 412 31.17 5.43 0.80
C GLU A 412 31.47 4.76 2.14
N GLY A 413 32.23 3.69 2.09
CA GLY A 413 32.76 2.98 3.26
C GLY A 413 34.27 3.13 3.39
N LYS A 414 34.77 3.26 4.62
CA LYS A 414 36.22 3.37 4.89
C LYS A 414 36.78 1.98 5.07
N VAL A 415 37.52 1.49 4.07
CA VAL A 415 38.17 0.20 4.02
C VAL A 415 39.69 0.41 4.07
N ASN A 416 40.37 -0.17 5.05
CA ASN A 416 41.82 -0.03 5.25
C ASN A 416 42.28 1.45 5.19
N GLY A 417 41.54 2.32 5.87
CA GLY A 417 41.83 3.75 5.95
C GLY A 417 41.42 4.59 4.73
N LYS A 418 40.98 3.98 3.61
CA LYS A 418 40.63 4.66 2.36
C LYS A 418 39.12 4.60 2.12
N TRP A 419 38.52 5.70 1.64
CA TRP A 419 37.13 5.76 1.25
C TRP A 419 36.91 5.05 -0.09
N LYS A 420 36.00 4.08 -0.12
CA LYS A 420 35.55 3.36 -1.32
C LYS A 420 34.06 3.57 -1.52
N MET A 421 33.63 3.73 -2.75
CA MET A 421 32.19 3.79 -3.12
C MET A 421 31.54 2.44 -2.82
N LEU A 422 30.39 2.46 -2.13
CA LEU A 422 29.55 1.29 -1.86
C LEU A 422 28.31 1.28 -2.73
N THR A 423 27.61 2.42 -2.80
CA THR A 423 26.38 2.56 -3.60
C THR A 423 26.16 4.01 -4.02
N THR A 424 25.34 4.19 -5.05
CA THR A 424 24.88 5.50 -5.55
C THR A 424 23.39 5.44 -5.84
N GLY A 425 22.71 6.57 -5.77
CA GLY A 425 21.29 6.65 -6.13
C GLY A 425 20.82 8.07 -6.38
N SER A 426 19.54 8.17 -6.78
CA SER A 426 18.88 9.45 -7.07
C SER A 426 17.77 9.79 -6.09
N CYS A 427 16.93 8.82 -5.69
CA CYS A 427 15.80 8.99 -4.82
C CYS A 427 16.03 8.28 -3.48
N ILE A 428 15.78 8.97 -2.38
CA ILE A 428 15.73 8.33 -1.04
C ILE A 428 14.26 8.21 -0.60
N GLY A 429 13.56 9.35 -0.49
CA GLY A 429 12.17 9.40 -0.06
C GLY A 429 11.93 8.82 1.33
N HIS A 430 10.78 8.17 1.53
CA HIS A 430 10.44 7.52 2.80
C HIS A 430 11.48 6.46 3.21
N LYS A 431 11.85 5.59 2.28
CA LYS A 431 12.87 4.55 2.52
C LYS A 431 13.55 4.09 1.23
N LYS A 432 14.87 4.05 1.27
CA LYS A 432 15.73 3.38 0.30
C LYS A 432 16.56 2.32 0.99
N ILE A 433 16.55 1.11 0.43
CA ILE A 433 17.39 0.00 0.88
C ILE A 433 18.36 -0.33 -0.25
N ASP A 434 19.66 -0.21 0.02
CA ASP A 434 20.72 -0.63 -0.87
C ASP A 434 21.38 -1.90 -0.31
N THR A 435 21.38 -2.97 -1.09
CA THR A 435 22.17 -4.17 -0.78
C THR A 435 23.60 -3.97 -1.26
N VAL A 436 24.56 -4.31 -0.44
CA VAL A 436 25.97 -4.14 -0.75
C VAL A 436 26.78 -5.38 -0.35
N VAL A 437 27.85 -5.65 -1.07
CA VAL A 437 28.85 -6.62 -0.68
C VAL A 437 30.14 -5.87 -0.40
N THR A 438 30.59 -5.90 0.85
CA THR A 438 31.72 -5.07 1.26
C THR A 438 32.86 -5.87 1.86
N ASP A 439 34.08 -5.33 1.73
CA ASP A 439 35.17 -5.63 2.68
C ASP A 439 34.78 -5.09 4.07
N LYS A 440 35.62 -5.35 5.09
CA LYS A 440 35.42 -4.78 6.42
C LYS A 440 35.52 -3.26 6.41
N VAL A 441 34.39 -2.63 6.73
CA VAL A 441 34.22 -1.16 6.75
C VAL A 441 34.31 -0.67 8.20
N SER A 442 35.14 0.36 8.46
CA SER A 442 35.31 0.98 9.79
C SER A 442 34.50 2.26 9.99
N ALA A 443 34.08 2.92 8.91
CA ALA A 443 33.23 4.09 8.94
C ALA A 443 32.45 4.19 7.62
N LEU A 444 31.31 4.88 7.64
CA LEU A 444 30.53 5.18 6.44
C LEU A 444 30.25 6.67 6.34
N ARG A 445 30.06 7.16 5.12
CA ARG A 445 29.57 8.50 4.86
C ARG A 445 28.55 8.53 3.74
N LEU A 446 27.46 9.24 3.99
CA LEU A 446 26.51 9.66 2.96
C LEU A 446 26.96 11.02 2.41
N ARG A 447 26.97 11.17 1.09
CA ARG A 447 27.17 12.44 0.39
C ARG A 447 26.02 12.66 -0.57
N VAL A 448 25.35 13.79 -0.44
CA VAL A 448 24.31 14.24 -1.36
C VAL A 448 24.93 15.18 -2.36
N ASP A 449 25.07 14.71 -3.60
CA ASP A 449 25.71 15.49 -4.66
C ASP A 449 24.73 16.50 -5.27
N LYS A 450 23.41 16.15 -5.36
CA LYS A 450 22.36 17.03 -5.86
C LYS A 450 21.11 16.96 -4.98
N ALA A 451 20.57 18.11 -4.62
CA ALA A 451 19.32 18.25 -3.88
C ALA A 451 18.60 19.56 -4.29
N VAL A 452 17.27 19.60 -4.13
CA VAL A 452 16.46 20.79 -4.44
C VAL A 452 16.42 21.78 -3.29
N ASP A 453 16.76 21.35 -2.08
CA ASP A 453 16.89 22.15 -0.86
C ASP A 453 17.80 21.39 0.13
N VAL A 454 18.03 21.90 1.34
CA VAL A 454 18.82 21.25 2.38
C VAL A 454 18.25 19.86 2.68
N PRO A 455 19.00 18.77 2.45
CA PRO A 455 18.53 17.42 2.77
C PRO A 455 18.24 17.24 4.26
N HIS A 456 17.14 16.58 4.60
CA HIS A 456 16.81 16.17 5.95
C HIS A 456 16.78 14.63 5.98
N ILE A 457 17.86 14.03 6.47
CA ILE A 457 17.99 12.57 6.58
C ILE A 457 17.51 12.14 7.97
N SER A 458 16.34 11.53 8.02
CA SER A 458 15.73 11.01 9.25
C SER A 458 16.41 9.72 9.72
N ARG A 459 17.02 8.98 8.76
CA ARG A 459 17.74 7.74 9.05
C ARG A 459 18.83 7.47 8.02
N PHE A 460 20.04 7.19 8.49
CA PHE A 460 21.12 6.53 7.75
C PHE A 460 21.64 5.40 8.63
N ALA A 461 21.28 4.17 8.30
CA ALA A 461 21.55 2.98 9.10
C ALA A 461 22.22 1.89 8.27
N VAL A 462 23.03 1.03 8.92
CA VAL A 462 23.72 -0.08 8.27
C VAL A 462 23.51 -1.38 9.02
N TYR A 463 23.43 -2.48 8.27
CA TYR A 463 23.08 -3.80 8.74
C TYR A 463 24.06 -4.85 8.24
N ALA A 464 24.27 -5.90 9.09
CA ALA A 464 24.90 -7.17 8.73
C ALA A 464 24.04 -8.31 9.27
N TYR A 465 23.70 -9.33 8.45
CA TYR A 465 22.79 -10.41 8.82
C TYR A 465 23.12 -11.75 8.15
#